data_3f3b90c42ff39d6c6bbd6dc9db8a153e
#
_entry.id   3f3b90c42ff39d6c6bbd6dc9db8a153e
#
_cell.length_a   1.000
_cell.length_b   1.000
_cell.length_c   1.000
_cell.angle_alpha   90.00
_cell.angle_beta   90.00
_cell.angle_gamma   90.00
#
_symmetry.space_group_name_H-M   'P 1'
#
loop_
_entity.id
_entity.type
_entity.pdbx_description
1 polymer ?
#
loop_
_entity_poly.entity_id
_entity_poly.type
_entity_poly.pdbx_seq_one_letter_code
_entity_poly.pdbx_strand_id
1 'polypeptide(L)'
;VLAIAALVPDTALLVPGAAGRASVLPEVRRAAVDAAGELVRARPDRVVVVSPGPADRRLAAPLRPSLAAAGIDDATLGWSIPDAGAGAGEIVVPAIGAGVALLLLAHAGWTGPVTVAEVASSSTDPTRAAALRALGAELVAGPDRTALLVAGSLGARHGPHAPAAEDDRAAPFDTATLADLALGDPLARQRLAQIPAELAAELLVSGWAPLQVLVGAAGDAAPYAAEVRHASAPLGVTYAVAVWRGVQP
;
A
#
# COMPACT_ATOMS: atom_id res chain seq x y z
N VAL A 1 15.37 -7.21 -8.11
CA VAL A 1 15.12 -8.08 -6.93
C VAL A 1 14.41 -7.28 -5.85
N LEU A 2 13.36 -7.84 -5.21
CA LEU A 2 12.68 -7.21 -4.08
C LEU A 2 13.61 -7.15 -2.85
N ALA A 3 14.03 -5.95 -2.47
CA ALA A 3 14.91 -5.73 -1.32
C ALA A 3 14.11 -5.57 -0.01
N ILE A 4 13.01 -4.84 -0.10
CA ILE A 4 12.12 -4.54 1.03
C ILE A 4 10.74 -4.18 0.49
N ALA A 5 9.69 -4.52 1.25
CA ALA A 5 8.35 -4.02 1.01
C ALA A 5 7.74 -3.48 2.31
N ALA A 6 6.92 -2.45 2.19
CA ALA A 6 6.09 -1.96 3.28
C ALA A 6 4.63 -1.87 2.81
N LEU A 7 3.72 -2.42 3.60
CA LEU A 7 2.27 -2.22 3.47
C LEU A 7 1.87 -1.06 4.38
N VAL A 8 1.12 -0.12 3.85
CA VAL A 8 0.58 1.05 4.57
C VAL A 8 -0.87 1.27 4.18
N PRO A 9 -1.71 1.84 5.03
CA PRO A 9 -3.08 2.17 4.66
C PRO A 9 -3.15 3.20 3.51
N ASP A 10 -4.17 3.08 2.67
CA ASP A 10 -4.44 3.95 1.53
C ASP A 10 -5.30 5.17 1.85
N THR A 11 -5.48 5.48 3.13
CA THR A 11 -6.33 6.57 3.61
C THR A 11 -5.62 7.91 3.65
N ALA A 12 -6.29 8.97 3.17
CA ALA A 12 -5.83 10.34 3.29
C ALA A 12 -5.62 10.79 4.75
N LEU A 13 -6.28 10.16 5.73
CA LEU A 13 -6.17 10.48 7.14
C LEU A 13 -4.76 10.27 7.73
N LEU A 14 -3.88 9.58 7.01
CA LEU A 14 -2.46 9.49 7.37
C LEU A 14 -1.73 10.82 7.19
N VAL A 15 -2.21 11.69 6.29
CA VAL A 15 -1.54 12.95 5.99
C VAL A 15 -2.03 14.04 6.97
N PRO A 16 -1.13 14.72 7.70
CA PRO A 16 -1.53 15.85 8.53
C PRO A 16 -2.23 16.92 7.71
N GLY A 17 -3.27 17.54 8.27
CA GLY A 17 -4.08 18.52 7.56
C GLY A 17 -5.25 17.94 6.77
N ALA A 18 -5.21 16.67 6.37
CA ALA A 18 -6.30 16.03 5.61
C ALA A 18 -7.64 15.99 6.37
N ALA A 19 -7.60 15.92 7.70
CA ALA A 19 -8.78 16.03 8.57
C ALA A 19 -8.85 17.40 9.29
N GLY A 20 -8.34 18.45 8.65
CA GLY A 20 -8.21 19.76 9.27
C GLY A 20 -7.24 19.73 10.45
N ARG A 21 -7.67 20.26 11.62
CA ARG A 21 -6.83 20.29 12.83
C ARG A 21 -6.82 18.97 13.62
N ALA A 22 -7.70 18.03 13.29
CA ALA A 22 -7.80 16.78 14.01
C ALA A 22 -6.67 15.81 13.63
N SER A 23 -6.05 15.17 14.62
CA SER A 23 -5.14 14.04 14.41
C SER A 23 -5.93 12.76 14.61
N VAL A 24 -6.43 12.18 13.51
CA VAL A 24 -7.39 11.07 13.56
C VAL A 24 -6.69 9.72 13.77
N LEU A 25 -5.57 9.47 13.14
CA LEU A 25 -4.85 8.17 13.16
C LEU A 25 -3.37 8.35 13.56
N PRO A 26 -3.04 8.91 14.75
CA PRO A 26 -1.67 9.29 15.08
C PRO A 26 -0.72 8.09 15.18
N GLU A 27 -1.18 6.94 15.70
CA GLU A 27 -0.35 5.73 15.85
C GLU A 27 -0.14 5.02 14.51
N VAL A 28 -1.20 4.92 13.71
CA VAL A 28 -1.12 4.37 12.34
C VAL A 28 -0.17 5.21 11.49
N ARG A 29 -0.30 6.55 11.57
CA ARG A 29 0.60 7.49 10.87
C ARG A 29 2.05 7.28 11.29
N ARG A 30 2.33 7.20 12.58
CA ARG A 30 3.69 6.97 13.09
C ARG A 30 4.25 5.68 12.52
N ALA A 31 3.51 4.58 12.62
CA ALA A 31 3.95 3.30 12.09
C ALA A 31 4.20 3.35 10.56
N ALA A 32 3.34 4.04 9.79
CA ALA A 32 3.51 4.20 8.35
C ALA A 32 4.74 5.05 7.98
N VAL A 33 4.99 6.13 8.72
CA VAL A 33 6.19 6.97 8.55
C VAL A 33 7.46 6.17 8.89
N ASP A 34 7.45 5.40 9.97
CA ASP A 34 8.58 4.56 10.37
C ASP A 34 8.86 3.48 9.31
N ALA A 35 7.82 2.86 8.74
CA ALA A 35 7.93 1.87 7.67
C ALA A 35 8.50 2.48 6.37
N ALA A 36 8.01 3.66 5.96
CA ALA A 36 8.55 4.39 4.81
C ALA A 36 10.01 4.80 5.05
N GLY A 37 10.35 5.27 6.25
CA GLY A 37 11.72 5.60 6.63
C GLY A 37 12.66 4.40 6.58
N GLU A 38 12.19 3.22 6.94
CA GLU A 38 12.99 1.99 6.83
C GLU A 38 13.20 1.59 5.36
N LEU A 39 12.18 1.73 4.54
CA LEU A 39 12.28 1.49 3.11
C LEU A 39 13.37 2.38 2.48
N VAL A 40 13.43 3.66 2.85
CA VAL A 40 14.48 4.59 2.41
C VAL A 40 15.86 4.18 2.95
N ARG A 41 15.96 3.79 4.22
CA ARG A 41 17.22 3.31 4.83
C ARG A 41 17.78 2.03 4.20
N ALA A 42 16.93 1.20 3.61
CA ALA A 42 17.36 0.01 2.87
C ALA A 42 18.13 0.35 1.58
N ARG A 43 18.17 1.63 1.18
CA ARG A 43 18.87 2.14 -0.01
C ARG A 43 18.55 1.33 -1.27
N PRO A 44 17.28 1.23 -1.67
CA PRO A 44 16.94 0.63 -2.93
C PRO A 44 17.42 1.53 -4.10
N ASP A 45 17.58 0.94 -5.28
CA ASP A 45 17.88 1.72 -6.49
C ASP A 45 16.64 2.46 -6.99
N ARG A 46 15.45 1.91 -6.72
CA ARG A 46 14.15 2.50 -7.07
C ARG A 46 13.05 2.06 -6.13
N VAL A 47 11.99 2.87 -6.06
CA VAL A 47 10.76 2.52 -5.34
C VAL A 47 9.62 2.37 -6.34
N VAL A 48 8.81 1.33 -6.13
CA VAL A 48 7.53 1.18 -6.82
C VAL A 48 6.42 1.33 -5.77
N VAL A 49 5.55 2.28 -5.98
CA VAL A 49 4.29 2.42 -5.23
C VAL A 49 3.25 1.54 -5.91
N VAL A 50 2.60 0.67 -5.15
CA VAL A 50 1.47 -0.13 -5.62
C VAL A 50 0.24 0.32 -4.85
N SER A 51 -0.81 0.73 -5.55
CA SER A 51 -2.01 1.31 -4.94
C SER A 51 -3.28 0.82 -5.62
N PRO A 52 -4.40 0.68 -4.88
CA PRO A 52 -5.68 0.52 -5.53
C PRO A 52 -5.98 1.74 -6.40
N GLY A 53 -6.57 1.50 -7.56
CA GLY A 53 -6.98 2.53 -8.50
C GLY A 53 -8.22 2.13 -9.28
N PRO A 54 -8.82 3.06 -10.04
CA PRO A 54 -10.02 2.77 -10.83
C PRO A 54 -9.72 1.89 -12.06
N ALA A 55 -8.46 1.83 -12.48
CA ALA A 55 -7.98 1.03 -13.60
C ALA A 55 -6.51 0.69 -13.41
N ASP A 56 -6.03 -0.32 -14.13
CA ASP A 56 -4.61 -0.66 -14.16
C ASP A 56 -3.86 0.41 -14.94
N ARG A 57 -2.90 1.05 -14.28
CA ARG A 57 -2.06 2.07 -14.89
C ARG A 57 -0.65 2.02 -14.32
N ARG A 58 0.33 2.39 -15.15
CA ARG A 58 1.69 2.65 -14.71
C ARG A 58 2.03 4.12 -14.98
N LEU A 59 2.45 4.81 -13.94
CA LEU A 59 2.85 6.20 -14.00
C LEU A 59 4.33 6.30 -13.62
N ALA A 60 5.09 7.04 -14.40
CA ALA A 60 6.51 7.30 -14.15
C ALA A 60 6.78 8.80 -13.99
N ALA A 61 7.88 9.13 -13.33
CA ALA A 61 8.28 10.51 -13.05
C ALA A 61 8.29 11.40 -14.32
N PRO A 62 8.01 12.69 -14.16
CA PRO A 62 7.76 13.40 -12.91
C PRO A 62 6.34 13.21 -12.36
N LEU A 63 6.24 12.76 -11.09
CA LEU A 63 4.97 12.48 -10.43
C LEU A 63 4.69 13.52 -9.34
N ARG A 64 3.46 14.03 -9.29
CA ARG A 64 2.99 14.92 -8.24
C ARG A 64 1.90 14.22 -7.41
N PRO A 65 2.10 14.02 -6.10
CA PRO A 65 1.05 13.55 -5.22
C PRO A 65 -0.05 14.61 -5.07
N SER A 66 -1.31 14.17 -4.98
CA SER A 66 -2.44 15.04 -4.71
C SER A 66 -3.52 14.28 -3.95
N LEU A 67 -4.22 14.96 -3.05
CA LEU A 67 -5.40 14.46 -2.36
C LEU A 67 -6.69 15.14 -2.82
N ALA A 68 -6.61 15.93 -3.90
CA ALA A 68 -7.75 16.66 -4.46
C ALA A 68 -8.91 15.73 -4.87
N ALA A 69 -8.63 14.49 -5.30
CA ALA A 69 -9.66 13.50 -5.61
C ALA A 69 -10.51 13.09 -4.38
N ALA A 70 -10.01 13.31 -3.15
CA ALA A 70 -10.78 13.17 -1.90
C ALA A 70 -11.42 14.50 -1.46
N GLY A 71 -11.40 15.54 -2.28
CA GLY A 71 -11.89 16.87 -1.91
C GLY A 71 -11.01 17.63 -0.92
N ILE A 72 -9.74 17.22 -0.77
CA ILE A 72 -8.78 17.83 0.16
C ILE A 72 -7.88 18.78 -0.64
N ASP A 73 -7.82 20.04 -0.21
CA ASP A 73 -6.91 21.01 -0.81
C ASP A 73 -5.45 20.68 -0.42
N ASP A 74 -4.63 20.42 -1.43
CA ASP A 74 -3.22 20.10 -1.26
C ASP A 74 -2.45 21.18 -0.47
N ALA A 75 -2.89 22.45 -0.54
CA ALA A 75 -2.29 23.56 0.20
C ALA A 75 -2.51 23.47 1.73
N THR A 76 -3.47 22.67 2.18
CA THR A 76 -3.77 22.48 3.61
C THR A 76 -2.99 21.34 4.25
N LEU A 77 -2.26 20.57 3.45
CA LEU A 77 -1.51 19.40 3.94
C LEU A 77 -0.32 19.84 4.80
N GLY A 78 -0.11 19.13 5.90
CA GLY A 78 1.01 19.39 6.82
C GLY A 78 2.34 18.77 6.37
N TRP A 79 2.35 18.03 5.26
CA TRP A 79 3.58 17.56 4.60
C TRP A 79 3.82 18.32 3.31
N SER A 80 5.10 18.64 3.05
CA SER A 80 5.47 19.30 1.80
C SER A 80 5.22 18.36 0.61
N ILE A 81 4.54 18.90 -0.40
CA ILE A 81 4.47 18.25 -1.70
C ILE A 81 5.80 18.50 -2.39
N PRO A 82 6.52 17.45 -2.84
CA PRO A 82 7.75 17.64 -3.58
C PRO A 82 7.50 18.51 -4.81
N ASP A 83 8.32 19.54 -4.98
CA ASP A 83 8.33 20.29 -6.22
C ASP A 83 9.13 19.46 -7.24
N ALA A 84 8.43 18.84 -8.17
CA ALA A 84 9.06 18.06 -9.24
C ALA A 84 9.75 18.94 -10.29
N GLY A 85 9.88 20.25 -9.98
CA GLY A 85 10.32 21.27 -10.91
C GLY A 85 9.18 21.70 -11.84
N ALA A 86 8.88 22.98 -11.92
CA ALA A 86 7.81 23.57 -12.75
C ALA A 86 8.06 23.35 -14.26
N GLY A 87 8.08 22.10 -14.70
CA GLY A 87 8.29 21.65 -16.07
C GLY A 87 6.99 21.12 -16.68
N ALA A 88 6.80 21.40 -17.96
CA ALA A 88 5.73 20.78 -18.72
C ALA A 88 5.88 19.25 -18.69
N GLY A 89 4.86 18.53 -18.18
CA GLY A 89 4.82 17.07 -18.20
C GLY A 89 4.65 16.39 -16.84
N GLU A 90 4.48 17.15 -15.76
CA GLU A 90 4.19 16.55 -14.44
C GLU A 90 2.84 15.81 -14.43
N ILE A 91 2.86 14.57 -13.95
CA ILE A 91 1.66 13.74 -13.84
C ILE A 91 1.11 13.84 -12.42
N VAL A 92 -0.05 14.46 -12.26
CA VAL A 92 -0.80 14.43 -11.00
C VAL A 92 -1.35 13.03 -10.81
N VAL A 93 -1.00 12.38 -9.69
CA VAL A 93 -1.44 11.02 -9.38
C VAL A 93 -2.85 11.08 -8.80
N PRO A 94 -3.85 10.48 -9.48
CA PRO A 94 -5.25 10.65 -9.10
C PRO A 94 -5.71 9.70 -7.99
N ALA A 95 -5.05 8.54 -7.80
CA ALA A 95 -5.44 7.60 -6.75
C ALA A 95 -4.97 8.08 -5.38
N ILE A 96 -5.89 8.16 -4.42
CA ILE A 96 -5.62 8.67 -3.07
C ILE A 96 -4.52 7.85 -2.40
N GLY A 97 -4.59 6.52 -2.44
CA GLY A 97 -3.58 5.66 -1.83
C GLY A 97 -2.18 5.89 -2.42
N ALA A 98 -2.08 6.10 -3.73
CA ALA A 98 -0.82 6.45 -4.38
C ALA A 98 -0.32 7.84 -3.97
N GLY A 99 -1.21 8.83 -3.89
CA GLY A 99 -0.90 10.17 -3.38
C GLY A 99 -0.35 10.13 -1.95
N VAL A 100 -1.01 9.39 -1.06
CA VAL A 100 -0.56 9.17 0.33
C VAL A 100 0.81 8.49 0.38
N ALA A 101 1.03 7.43 -0.43
CA ALA A 101 2.31 6.72 -0.47
C ALA A 101 3.45 7.61 -0.96
N LEU A 102 3.22 8.43 -1.99
CA LEU A 102 4.21 9.40 -2.47
C LEU A 102 4.54 10.46 -1.42
N LEU A 103 3.53 10.97 -0.70
CA LEU A 103 3.73 11.92 0.40
C LEU A 103 4.52 11.29 1.56
N LEU A 104 4.26 10.02 1.89
CA LEU A 104 5.03 9.27 2.88
C LEU A 104 6.50 9.12 2.45
N LEU A 105 6.77 8.76 1.20
CA LEU A 105 8.13 8.65 0.66
C LEU A 105 8.88 9.98 0.71
N ALA A 106 8.23 11.06 0.28
CA ALA A 106 8.81 12.40 0.32
C ALA A 106 9.10 12.83 1.77
N HIS A 107 8.16 12.61 2.69
CA HIS A 107 8.35 12.90 4.12
C HIS A 107 9.46 12.05 4.74
N ALA A 108 9.67 10.81 4.29
CA ALA A 108 10.77 9.95 4.68
C ALA A 108 12.11 10.33 4.02
N GLY A 109 12.14 11.33 3.14
CA GLY A 109 13.35 11.85 2.49
C GLY A 109 13.78 11.07 1.24
N TRP A 110 12.89 10.33 0.59
CA TRP A 110 13.20 9.67 -0.68
C TRP A 110 13.27 10.68 -1.83
N THR A 111 14.37 10.66 -2.59
CA THR A 111 14.61 11.51 -3.75
C THR A 111 14.98 10.74 -5.01
N GLY A 112 15.03 9.42 -4.91
CA GLY A 112 15.37 8.54 -6.04
C GLY A 112 14.19 8.29 -6.99
N PRO A 113 14.39 7.41 -7.99
CA PRO A 113 13.36 7.06 -8.96
C PRO A 113 12.13 6.44 -8.30
N VAL A 114 10.93 6.90 -8.70
CA VAL A 114 9.64 6.33 -8.28
C VAL A 114 8.78 6.05 -9.49
N THR A 115 8.11 4.91 -9.46
CA THR A 115 6.99 4.58 -10.35
C THR A 115 5.76 4.22 -9.54
N VAL A 116 4.57 4.49 -10.08
CA VAL A 116 3.30 4.11 -9.47
C VAL A 116 2.63 3.04 -10.35
N ALA A 117 2.23 1.94 -9.75
CA ALA A 117 1.36 0.93 -10.33
C ALA A 117 -0.01 1.02 -9.62
N GLU A 118 -0.97 1.63 -10.28
CA GLU A 118 -2.37 1.57 -9.84
C GLU A 118 -2.98 0.26 -10.36
N VAL A 119 -3.70 -0.43 -9.49
CA VAL A 119 -4.33 -1.71 -9.80
C VAL A 119 -5.81 -1.70 -9.41
N ALA A 120 -6.68 -2.11 -10.33
CA ALA A 120 -8.10 -2.21 -10.04
C ALA A 120 -8.37 -3.35 -9.06
N SER A 121 -9.11 -3.05 -7.99
CA SER A 121 -9.45 -4.01 -6.93
C SER A 121 -10.61 -4.92 -7.30
N SER A 122 -11.50 -4.48 -8.19
CA SER A 122 -12.67 -5.25 -8.62
C SER A 122 -12.41 -5.90 -9.98
N SER A 123 -12.59 -7.20 -10.04
CA SER A 123 -12.63 -7.94 -11.31
C SER A 123 -13.46 -9.21 -11.11
N THR A 124 -14.34 -9.49 -12.06
CA THR A 124 -15.05 -10.78 -12.16
C THR A 124 -14.21 -11.82 -12.91
N ASP A 125 -13.00 -11.44 -13.35
CA ASP A 125 -12.09 -12.33 -14.06
C ASP A 125 -11.37 -13.27 -13.07
N PRO A 126 -11.59 -14.58 -13.13
CA PRO A 126 -10.95 -15.54 -12.23
C PRO A 126 -9.43 -15.57 -12.38
N THR A 127 -8.88 -15.06 -13.47
CA THR A 127 -7.42 -14.98 -13.70
C THR A 127 -6.80 -13.73 -13.08
N ARG A 128 -7.61 -12.80 -12.55
CA ARG A 128 -7.16 -11.50 -12.04
C ARG A 128 -6.05 -11.61 -11.00
N ALA A 129 -6.22 -12.49 -10.01
CA ALA A 129 -5.21 -12.68 -8.96
C ALA A 129 -3.87 -13.15 -9.54
N ALA A 130 -3.89 -14.06 -10.52
CA ALA A 130 -2.68 -14.52 -11.19
C ALA A 130 -2.02 -13.41 -12.00
N ALA A 131 -2.79 -12.60 -12.71
CA ALA A 131 -2.30 -11.45 -13.46
C ALA A 131 -1.62 -10.41 -12.56
N LEU A 132 -2.21 -10.12 -11.39
CA LEU A 132 -1.62 -9.22 -10.40
C LEU A 132 -0.31 -9.76 -9.83
N ARG A 133 -0.22 -11.06 -9.57
CA ARG A 133 1.04 -11.67 -9.12
C ARG A 133 2.11 -11.64 -10.22
N ALA A 134 1.74 -11.89 -11.48
CA ALA A 134 2.65 -11.75 -12.60
C ALA A 134 3.17 -10.32 -12.74
N LEU A 135 2.31 -9.31 -12.58
CA LEU A 135 2.69 -7.91 -12.50
C LEU A 135 3.72 -7.68 -11.38
N GLY A 136 3.49 -8.23 -10.18
CA GLY A 136 4.41 -8.10 -9.06
C GLY A 136 5.81 -8.64 -9.38
N ALA A 137 5.88 -9.84 -9.97
CA ALA A 137 7.14 -10.43 -10.40
C ALA A 137 7.85 -9.57 -11.46
N GLU A 138 7.10 -9.01 -12.42
CA GLU A 138 7.63 -8.11 -13.45
C GLU A 138 8.18 -6.81 -12.84
N LEU A 139 7.49 -6.21 -11.89
CA LEU A 139 7.90 -4.94 -11.25
C LEU A 139 9.25 -5.03 -10.54
N VAL A 140 9.64 -6.22 -10.07
CA VAL A 140 10.92 -6.44 -9.39
C VAL A 140 11.93 -7.21 -10.22
N ALA A 141 11.61 -7.47 -11.49
CA ALA A 141 12.53 -8.15 -12.41
C ALA A 141 13.77 -7.28 -12.70
N GLY A 142 14.89 -7.97 -12.95
CA GLY A 142 16.16 -7.32 -13.28
C GLY A 142 17.12 -7.20 -12.09
N PRO A 143 18.28 -6.52 -12.30
CA PRO A 143 19.35 -6.44 -11.31
C PRO A 143 19.06 -5.43 -10.17
N ASP A 144 18.21 -4.44 -10.43
CA ASP A 144 17.95 -3.35 -9.49
C ASP A 144 17.36 -3.85 -8.17
N ARG A 145 17.85 -3.29 -7.07
CA ARG A 145 17.27 -3.45 -5.74
C ARG A 145 16.00 -2.62 -5.66
N THR A 146 14.86 -3.26 -5.83
CA THR A 146 13.55 -2.58 -5.84
C THR A 146 12.93 -2.62 -4.45
N ALA A 147 12.43 -1.50 -3.98
CA ALA A 147 11.53 -1.45 -2.84
C ALA A 147 10.08 -1.29 -3.30
N LEU A 148 9.15 -1.93 -2.61
CA LEU A 148 7.72 -1.75 -2.81
C LEU A 148 7.10 -0.99 -1.63
N LEU A 149 6.39 0.10 -1.91
CA LEU A 149 5.45 0.71 -0.96
C LEU A 149 4.02 0.41 -1.43
N VAL A 150 3.37 -0.49 -0.69
CA VAL A 150 2.06 -1.03 -1.03
C VAL A 150 1.01 -0.30 -0.22
N ALA A 151 0.13 0.45 -0.87
CA ALA A 151 -0.98 1.13 -0.23
C ALA A 151 -2.24 0.26 -0.28
N GLY A 152 -2.92 0.11 0.86
CA GLY A 152 -4.17 -0.64 0.95
C GLY A 152 -4.60 -0.88 2.39
N SER A 153 -5.91 -0.98 2.59
CA SER A 153 -6.53 -1.29 3.88
C SER A 153 -7.17 -2.67 3.83
N LEU A 154 -7.34 -3.30 5.00
CA LEU A 154 -8.03 -4.58 5.14
C LEU A 154 -9.54 -4.37 5.25
N GLY A 155 -10.26 -5.24 5.97
CA GLY A 155 -11.72 -5.20 6.06
C GLY A 155 -12.26 -3.85 6.53
N ALA A 156 -13.32 -3.38 5.88
CA ALA A 156 -13.96 -2.10 6.19
C ALA A 156 -15.41 -2.27 6.64
N ARG A 157 -15.68 -3.33 7.43
CA ARG A 157 -17.02 -3.67 7.94
C ARG A 157 -17.00 -4.03 9.42
N HIS A 158 -16.16 -3.32 10.22
CA HIS A 158 -16.03 -3.56 11.66
C HIS A 158 -16.93 -2.61 12.47
N GLY A 159 -18.00 -3.17 13.03
CA GLY A 159 -18.88 -2.45 13.95
C GLY A 159 -19.70 -1.34 13.31
N PRO A 160 -20.45 -0.59 14.15
CA PRO A 160 -21.49 0.35 13.71
C PRO A 160 -20.96 1.62 13.04
N HIS A 161 -19.66 1.90 13.15
CA HIS A 161 -19.02 3.09 12.56
C HIS A 161 -18.29 2.78 11.24
N ALA A 162 -18.42 1.56 10.74
CA ALA A 162 -17.82 1.16 9.47
C ALA A 162 -18.46 1.92 8.29
N PRO A 163 -17.73 2.09 7.17
CA PRO A 163 -18.25 2.71 5.95
C PRO A 163 -19.46 1.98 5.34
N ALA A 164 -19.63 0.69 5.68
CA ALA A 164 -20.75 -0.15 5.25
C ALA A 164 -21.28 -0.98 6.43
N ALA A 165 -22.41 -1.66 6.23
CA ALA A 165 -22.98 -2.53 7.25
C ALA A 165 -21.95 -3.53 7.78
N GLU A 166 -21.98 -3.76 9.08
CA GLU A 166 -21.10 -4.71 9.76
C GLU A 166 -21.23 -6.11 9.16
N ASP A 167 -20.12 -6.83 9.10
CA ASP A 167 -20.03 -8.20 8.62
C ASP A 167 -19.13 -9.02 9.54
N ASP A 168 -19.69 -10.02 10.19
CA ASP A 168 -18.99 -10.87 11.18
C ASP A 168 -17.76 -11.60 10.60
N ARG A 169 -17.66 -11.70 9.28
CA ARG A 169 -16.51 -12.30 8.58
C ARG A 169 -15.29 -11.37 8.58
N ALA A 170 -15.46 -10.05 8.77
CA ALA A 170 -14.37 -9.08 8.68
C ALA A 170 -13.27 -9.35 9.71
N ALA A 171 -13.63 -9.57 10.97
CA ALA A 171 -12.65 -9.77 12.04
C ALA A 171 -11.82 -11.07 11.86
N PRO A 172 -12.40 -12.26 11.60
CA PRO A 172 -11.61 -13.46 11.33
C PRO A 172 -10.77 -13.37 10.05
N PHE A 173 -11.29 -12.71 9.00
CA PHE A 173 -10.54 -12.45 7.77
C PHE A 173 -9.28 -11.63 8.04
N ASP A 174 -9.42 -10.51 8.74
CA ASP A 174 -8.28 -9.63 9.05
C ASP A 174 -7.28 -10.31 9.98
N THR A 175 -7.76 -11.05 10.97
CA THR A 175 -6.89 -11.81 11.89
C THR A 175 -6.02 -12.81 11.12
N ALA A 176 -6.59 -13.57 10.20
CA ALA A 176 -5.85 -14.53 9.38
C ALA A 176 -4.86 -13.82 8.44
N THR A 177 -5.29 -12.75 7.79
CA THR A 177 -4.44 -11.97 6.87
C THR A 177 -3.27 -11.34 7.60
N LEU A 178 -3.49 -10.76 8.79
CA LEU A 178 -2.42 -10.17 9.62
C LEU A 178 -1.43 -11.22 10.11
N ALA A 179 -1.90 -12.42 10.48
CA ALA A 179 -1.02 -13.52 10.86
C ALA A 179 -0.09 -13.93 9.71
N ASP A 180 -0.62 -14.03 8.49
CA ASP A 180 0.18 -14.36 7.31
C ASP A 180 1.14 -13.22 6.91
N LEU A 181 0.72 -11.97 7.03
CA LEU A 181 1.59 -10.82 6.83
C LEU A 181 2.76 -10.77 7.82
N ALA A 182 2.54 -11.22 9.07
CA ALA A 182 3.59 -11.28 10.10
C ALA A 182 4.59 -12.41 9.88
N LEU A 183 4.20 -13.48 9.19
CA LEU A 183 5.08 -14.63 8.92
C LEU A 183 5.99 -14.39 7.71
N GLY A 184 5.46 -13.89 6.59
CA GLY A 184 6.22 -13.60 5.37
C GLY A 184 6.92 -14.81 4.73
N ASP A 185 6.67 -16.02 5.21
CA ASP A 185 7.23 -17.26 4.69
C ASP A 185 6.47 -17.74 3.41
N PRO A 186 7.00 -18.71 2.66
CA PRO A 186 6.35 -19.19 1.45
C PRO A 186 4.92 -19.71 1.66
N LEU A 187 4.63 -20.39 2.77
CA LEU A 187 3.30 -20.92 3.05
C LEU A 187 2.30 -19.80 3.37
N ALA A 188 2.72 -18.80 4.15
CA ALA A 188 1.92 -17.62 4.42
C ALA A 188 1.59 -16.86 3.11
N ARG A 189 2.58 -16.68 2.23
CA ARG A 189 2.35 -16.06 0.91
C ARG A 189 1.38 -16.86 0.04
N GLN A 190 1.43 -18.21 0.08
CA GLN A 190 0.46 -19.04 -0.61
C GLN A 190 -0.97 -18.82 -0.07
N ARG A 191 -1.16 -18.70 1.25
CA ARG A 191 -2.47 -18.39 1.83
C ARG A 191 -2.95 -16.99 1.43
N LEU A 192 -2.08 -15.98 1.46
CA LEU A 192 -2.39 -14.63 0.97
C LEU A 192 -2.75 -14.64 -0.53
N ALA A 193 -2.06 -15.45 -1.34
CA ALA A 193 -2.36 -15.62 -2.76
C ALA A 193 -3.74 -16.24 -3.02
N GLN A 194 -4.27 -17.01 -2.07
CA GLN A 194 -5.55 -17.72 -2.16
C GLN A 194 -6.74 -16.91 -1.63
N ILE A 195 -6.53 -15.68 -1.13
CA ILE A 195 -7.64 -14.82 -0.69
C ILE A 195 -8.58 -14.58 -1.87
N PRO A 196 -9.86 -15.00 -1.78
CA PRO A 196 -10.82 -14.84 -2.87
C PRO A 196 -11.13 -13.35 -3.13
N ALA A 197 -11.13 -12.96 -4.40
CA ALA A 197 -11.45 -11.59 -4.80
C ALA A 197 -12.86 -11.17 -4.38
N GLU A 198 -13.81 -12.09 -4.47
CA GLU A 198 -15.22 -11.87 -4.11
C GLU A 198 -15.35 -11.57 -2.61
N LEU A 199 -14.71 -12.37 -1.76
CA LEU A 199 -14.72 -12.15 -0.31
C LEU A 199 -14.07 -10.80 0.04
N ALA A 200 -12.93 -10.49 -0.59
CA ALA A 200 -12.26 -9.21 -0.39
C ALA A 200 -13.14 -8.03 -0.81
N ALA A 201 -13.86 -8.14 -1.93
CA ALA A 201 -14.81 -7.14 -2.39
C ALA A 201 -16.01 -6.98 -1.45
N GLU A 202 -16.58 -8.08 -0.96
CA GLU A 202 -17.68 -8.07 0.02
C GLU A 202 -17.26 -7.40 1.33
N LEU A 203 -16.03 -7.63 1.79
CA LEU A 203 -15.47 -7.03 3.01
C LEU A 203 -14.86 -5.65 2.78
N LEU A 204 -14.91 -5.11 1.55
CA LEU A 204 -14.36 -3.81 1.15
C LEU A 204 -12.85 -3.68 1.42
N VAL A 205 -12.10 -4.73 1.14
CA VAL A 205 -10.64 -4.78 1.29
C VAL A 205 -9.98 -4.08 0.11
N SER A 206 -9.67 -2.79 0.24
CA SER A 206 -8.99 -2.03 -0.83
C SER A 206 -7.59 -2.57 -1.12
N GLY A 207 -6.95 -3.17 -0.12
CA GLY A 207 -5.60 -3.72 -0.19
C GLY A 207 -5.50 -5.06 -0.93
N TRP A 208 -6.59 -5.71 -1.34
CA TRP A 208 -6.52 -7.04 -1.93
C TRP A 208 -5.67 -7.10 -3.21
N ALA A 209 -5.95 -6.25 -4.19
CA ALA A 209 -5.20 -6.25 -5.44
C ALA A 209 -3.73 -5.83 -5.26
N PRO A 210 -3.39 -4.74 -4.50
CA PRO A 210 -2.01 -4.44 -4.14
C PRO A 210 -1.29 -5.57 -3.40
N LEU A 211 -1.99 -6.30 -2.52
CA LEU A 211 -1.43 -7.44 -1.80
C LEU A 211 -1.08 -8.60 -2.75
N GLN A 212 -1.92 -8.89 -3.76
CA GLN A 212 -1.59 -9.89 -4.78
C GLN A 212 -0.32 -9.49 -5.56
N VAL A 213 -0.13 -8.20 -5.84
CA VAL A 213 1.11 -7.69 -6.45
C VAL A 213 2.31 -7.91 -5.53
N LEU A 214 2.17 -7.60 -4.23
CA LEU A 214 3.23 -7.85 -3.24
C LEU A 214 3.62 -9.33 -3.18
N VAL A 215 2.64 -10.22 -3.12
CA VAL A 215 2.88 -11.67 -3.09
C VAL A 215 3.66 -12.12 -4.33
N GLY A 216 3.28 -11.63 -5.52
CA GLY A 216 3.98 -11.94 -6.76
C GLY A 216 5.42 -11.38 -6.80
N ALA A 217 5.62 -10.17 -6.29
CA ALA A 217 6.94 -9.56 -6.20
C ALA A 217 7.87 -10.29 -5.21
N ALA A 218 7.31 -10.82 -4.13
CA ALA A 218 8.07 -11.61 -3.15
C ALA A 218 8.47 -12.99 -3.69
N GLY A 219 7.72 -13.53 -4.67
CA GLY A 219 7.98 -14.86 -5.23
C GLY A 219 7.86 -15.99 -4.21
N ASP A 220 8.30 -17.19 -4.55
CA ASP A 220 8.10 -18.38 -3.73
C ASP A 220 9.35 -18.84 -2.98
N ALA A 221 10.54 -18.41 -3.40
CA ALA A 221 11.78 -19.10 -3.06
C ALA A 221 12.37 -18.75 -1.69
N ALA A 222 12.32 -17.50 -1.25
CA ALA A 222 13.04 -17.06 -0.05
C ALA A 222 12.09 -16.54 1.03
N PRO A 223 12.36 -16.81 2.32
CA PRO A 223 11.64 -16.15 3.41
C PRO A 223 12.00 -14.66 3.47
N TYR A 224 11.08 -13.87 3.96
CA TYR A 224 11.30 -12.48 4.35
C TYR A 224 11.28 -12.38 5.87
N ALA A 225 12.12 -11.52 6.43
CA ALA A 225 11.93 -11.08 7.81
C ALA A 225 10.71 -10.14 7.83
N ALA A 226 9.59 -10.68 8.26
CA ALA A 226 8.28 -10.01 8.22
C ALA A 226 7.84 -9.55 9.60
N GLU A 227 7.17 -8.40 9.66
CA GLU A 227 6.67 -7.82 10.90
C GLU A 227 5.41 -7.00 10.61
N VAL A 228 4.34 -7.22 11.37
CA VAL A 228 3.20 -6.31 11.45
C VAL A 228 3.48 -5.31 12.59
N ARG A 229 3.67 -4.05 12.25
CA ARG A 229 4.03 -2.98 13.21
C ARG A 229 2.84 -2.33 13.87
N HIS A 230 1.72 -2.33 13.16
CA HIS A 230 0.47 -1.79 13.66
C HIS A 230 -0.70 -2.45 12.96
N ALA A 231 -1.77 -2.70 13.71
CA ALA A 231 -3.06 -3.05 13.17
C ALA A 231 -4.16 -2.56 14.12
N SER A 232 -5.11 -1.80 13.60
CA SER A 232 -6.27 -1.31 14.38
C SER A 232 -7.43 -0.93 13.46
N ALA A 233 -8.65 -0.94 13.98
CA ALA A 233 -9.87 -0.61 13.23
C ALA A 233 -10.70 0.52 13.89
N PRO A 234 -10.13 1.71 14.18
CA PRO A 234 -10.80 2.75 14.96
C PRO A 234 -12.02 3.37 14.26
N LEU A 235 -12.09 3.27 12.93
CA LEU A 235 -13.17 3.81 12.10
C LEU A 235 -13.91 2.72 11.34
N GLY A 236 -13.91 1.49 11.87
CA GLY A 236 -14.52 0.35 11.21
C GLY A 236 -13.77 -0.19 9.98
N VAL A 237 -12.57 0.33 9.74
CA VAL A 237 -11.63 -0.12 8.69
C VAL A 237 -10.36 -0.58 9.36
N THR A 238 -9.87 -1.77 9.05
CA THR A 238 -8.59 -2.25 9.56
C THR A 238 -7.43 -1.62 8.80
N TYR A 239 -6.71 -0.75 9.49
CA TYR A 239 -5.48 -0.12 9.05
C TYR A 239 -4.29 -0.93 9.56
N ALA A 240 -3.56 -1.55 8.64
CA ALA A 240 -2.39 -2.35 8.94
C ALA A 240 -1.11 -1.71 8.38
N VAL A 241 -0.03 -1.80 9.14
CA VAL A 241 1.32 -1.46 8.68
C VAL A 241 2.19 -2.70 8.86
N ALA A 242 2.76 -3.19 7.76
CA ALA A 242 3.66 -4.35 7.79
C ALA A 242 4.93 -4.07 6.97
N VAL A 243 6.03 -4.71 7.34
CA VAL A 243 7.30 -4.60 6.62
C VAL A 243 7.86 -5.99 6.37
N TRP A 244 8.27 -6.23 5.14
CA TRP A 244 8.97 -7.45 4.71
C TRP A 244 10.36 -7.08 4.21
N ARG A 245 11.39 -7.63 4.84
CA ARG A 245 12.80 -7.40 4.49
C ARG A 245 13.35 -8.63 3.82
N GLY A 246 13.93 -8.47 2.65
CA GLY A 246 14.67 -9.56 2.02
C GLY A 246 15.82 -10.02 2.94
N VAL A 247 15.87 -11.30 3.23
CA VAL A 247 17.00 -11.88 3.96
C VAL A 247 18.14 -12.01 2.95
N GLN A 248 19.19 -11.23 3.14
CA GLN A 248 20.42 -11.41 2.34
C GLN A 248 21.06 -12.75 2.73
N PRO A 249 21.52 -13.55 1.73
CA PRO A 249 22.25 -14.77 1.99
C PRO A 249 23.61 -14.51 2.69
#